data_e5388028c360ac7f2449339037a5caeb
#
_entry.id   e5388028c360ac7f2449339037a5caeb
#
_cell.length_a   1.000
_cell.length_b   1.000
_cell.length_c   1.000
_cell.angle_alpha   90.00
_cell.angle_beta   90.00
_cell.angle_gamma   90.00
#
_symmetry.space_group_name_H-M   'P 1'
#
loop_
_entity.id
_entity.type
_entity.pdbx_description
1 polymer ?
#
loop_
_entity_poly.entity_id
_entity_poly.type
_entity_poly.pdbx_seq_one_letter_code
_entity_poly.pdbx_strand_id
1 'polypeptide(L)'
;MNDDSREDALSATLSVVSRKWTPQVVVALHGEGPLGFSELQSAIPGVSSKVLTQRLETLGAAGVVDRTVVSESPLRVEYTLTEAGRELEAVFDSLESWGQRHLVTDDPEVVVADEDRRLTGLFQRWFEPTYVVHRAHDRAELLEAVDDETTVVVYDTHLPGTGHADVPSLVGSVTKACRLVALLTGRIDLELLELDCDAVVRKPATKDTVDEVIETQVERYGEPPGEREYHALREKREALSSTVSAAVLAESERYEGLCERLEVLADDRESAGDDS
;
A
#
# COMPACT_ATOMS: atom_id res chain seq x y z
N MET A 1 -7.03 -36.18 5.89
CA MET A 1 -8.19 -35.41 5.36
C MET A 1 -7.93 -35.29 3.88
N ASN A 2 -8.77 -35.93 3.06
CA ASN A 2 -8.45 -36.21 1.66
C ASN A 2 -8.43 -34.93 0.81
N ASP A 3 -7.52 -34.89 -0.15
CA ASP A 3 -7.35 -33.81 -1.17
C ASP A 3 -8.66 -33.50 -1.90
N ASP A 4 -9.43 -34.53 -2.19
CA ASP A 4 -10.78 -34.50 -2.81
C ASP A 4 -11.79 -33.62 -2.03
N SER A 5 -11.80 -33.74 -0.68
CA SER A 5 -12.70 -32.93 0.17
C SER A 5 -12.33 -31.44 0.22
N ARG A 6 -11.04 -31.12 -0.01
CA ARG A 6 -10.55 -29.72 -0.05
C ARG A 6 -10.89 -29.06 -1.38
N GLU A 7 -10.77 -29.78 -2.49
CA GLU A 7 -11.18 -29.31 -3.82
C GLU A 7 -12.68 -29.07 -3.88
N ASP A 8 -13.50 -29.95 -3.29
CA ASP A 8 -14.95 -29.80 -3.22
C ASP A 8 -15.36 -28.58 -2.41
N ALA A 9 -14.74 -28.33 -1.25
CA ALA A 9 -15.02 -27.17 -0.39
C ALA A 9 -14.64 -25.85 -1.10
N LEU A 10 -13.45 -25.79 -1.73
CA LEU A 10 -13.01 -24.64 -2.47
C LEU A 10 -13.93 -24.35 -3.66
N SER A 11 -14.31 -25.37 -4.44
CA SER A 11 -15.20 -25.24 -5.56
C SER A 11 -16.59 -24.73 -5.13
N ALA A 12 -17.13 -25.25 -4.03
CA ALA A 12 -18.41 -24.80 -3.47
C ALA A 12 -18.33 -23.33 -3.05
N THR A 13 -17.26 -22.94 -2.32
CA THR A 13 -17.03 -21.55 -1.91
C THR A 13 -16.92 -20.61 -3.10
N LEU A 14 -16.09 -20.95 -4.09
CA LEU A 14 -15.93 -20.14 -5.30
C LEU A 14 -17.25 -19.99 -6.06
N SER A 15 -18.11 -21.01 -6.08
CA SER A 15 -19.42 -20.94 -6.74
C SER A 15 -20.34 -19.86 -6.14
N VAL A 16 -20.15 -19.53 -4.87
CA VAL A 16 -20.88 -18.47 -4.16
C VAL A 16 -20.20 -17.12 -4.36
N VAL A 17 -18.90 -17.03 -4.05
CA VAL A 17 -18.18 -15.73 -3.93
C VAL A 17 -17.77 -15.14 -5.28
N SER A 18 -17.52 -15.95 -6.32
CA SER A 18 -17.06 -15.48 -7.64
C SER A 18 -18.16 -14.83 -8.49
N ARG A 19 -19.41 -14.85 -8.04
CA ARG A 19 -20.50 -14.26 -8.82
C ARG A 19 -20.42 -12.74 -8.77
N LYS A 20 -20.57 -12.11 -9.94
CA LYS A 20 -20.61 -10.64 -10.05
C LYS A 20 -21.55 -10.03 -9.01
N TRP A 21 -21.10 -9.01 -8.34
CA TRP A 21 -21.76 -8.25 -7.26
C TRP A 21 -21.81 -8.93 -5.88
N THR A 22 -21.38 -10.18 -5.74
CA THR A 22 -21.34 -10.84 -4.42
C THR A 22 -20.33 -10.20 -3.48
N PRO A 23 -19.05 -9.98 -3.88
CA PRO A 23 -18.09 -9.28 -3.02
C PRO A 23 -18.58 -7.90 -2.60
N GLN A 24 -19.12 -7.11 -3.54
CA GLN A 24 -19.62 -5.76 -3.25
C GLN A 24 -20.77 -5.75 -2.24
N VAL A 25 -21.67 -6.76 -2.28
CA VAL A 25 -22.75 -6.89 -1.28
C VAL A 25 -22.17 -7.18 0.09
N VAL A 26 -21.18 -8.07 0.21
CA VAL A 26 -20.54 -8.42 1.49
C VAL A 26 -19.80 -7.22 2.06
N VAL A 27 -18.99 -6.54 1.26
CA VAL A 27 -18.23 -5.34 1.66
C VAL A 27 -19.17 -4.21 2.10
N ALA A 28 -20.26 -3.92 1.37
CA ALA A 28 -21.20 -2.89 1.75
C ALA A 28 -21.91 -3.20 3.09
N LEU A 29 -22.29 -4.47 3.31
CA LEU A 29 -22.90 -4.88 4.58
C LEU A 29 -21.93 -4.89 5.77
N HIS A 30 -20.62 -5.07 5.50
CA HIS A 30 -19.60 -4.99 6.54
C HIS A 30 -19.37 -3.53 6.99
N GLY A 31 -19.11 -2.64 6.03
CA GLY A 31 -18.72 -1.25 6.33
C GLY A 31 -19.85 -0.39 6.91
N GLU A 32 -21.10 -0.59 6.45
CA GLU A 32 -22.23 0.28 6.79
C GLU A 32 -23.23 -0.37 7.78
N GLY A 33 -23.01 -1.63 8.17
CA GLY A 33 -23.90 -2.37 9.10
C GLY A 33 -25.21 -2.85 8.46
N PRO A 34 -26.30 -2.97 9.22
CA PRO A 34 -27.60 -3.38 8.67
C PRO A 34 -28.09 -2.39 7.61
N LEU A 35 -28.35 -2.86 6.39
CA LEU A 35 -28.82 -2.03 5.30
C LEU A 35 -30.15 -2.54 4.73
N GLY A 36 -31.02 -1.62 4.38
CA GLY A 36 -32.20 -1.91 3.59
C GLY A 36 -31.87 -2.13 2.12
N PHE A 37 -32.84 -2.70 1.37
CA PHE A 37 -32.65 -2.99 -0.06
C PHE A 37 -32.23 -1.77 -0.89
N SER A 38 -32.88 -0.62 -0.66
CA SER A 38 -32.58 0.62 -1.40
C SER A 38 -31.23 1.21 -1.02
N GLU A 39 -30.83 1.07 0.24
CA GLU A 39 -29.51 1.51 0.75
C GLU A 39 -28.40 0.68 0.12
N LEU A 40 -28.56 -0.66 0.11
CA LEU A 40 -27.63 -1.58 -0.59
C LEU A 40 -27.54 -1.27 -2.09
N GLN A 41 -28.66 -1.00 -2.74
CA GLN A 41 -28.66 -0.66 -4.16
C GLN A 41 -27.93 0.65 -4.45
N SER A 42 -27.99 1.61 -3.52
CA SER A 42 -27.29 2.88 -3.63
C SER A 42 -25.78 2.73 -3.34
N ALA A 43 -25.42 1.87 -2.39
CA ALA A 43 -24.03 1.57 -2.04
C ALA A 43 -23.28 0.77 -3.13
N ILE A 44 -24.02 0.11 -4.06
CA ILE A 44 -23.42 -0.72 -5.12
C ILE A 44 -23.79 -0.14 -6.50
N PRO A 45 -23.05 0.84 -7.02
CA PRO A 45 -23.35 1.48 -8.28
C PRO A 45 -23.39 0.49 -9.46
N GLY A 46 -24.45 0.58 -10.29
CA GLY A 46 -24.62 -0.26 -11.48
C GLY A 46 -25.29 -1.62 -11.25
N VAL A 47 -25.62 -1.99 -10.00
CA VAL A 47 -26.42 -3.20 -9.74
C VAL A 47 -27.91 -2.95 -10.04
N SER A 48 -28.55 -3.83 -10.81
CA SER A 48 -30.00 -3.76 -10.99
C SER A 48 -30.75 -4.42 -9.82
N SER A 49 -31.97 -3.95 -9.51
CA SER A 49 -32.81 -4.51 -8.44
C SER A 49 -33.01 -6.03 -8.59
N LYS A 50 -33.19 -6.53 -9.82
CA LYS A 50 -33.32 -7.97 -10.10
C LYS A 50 -32.07 -8.74 -9.71
N VAL A 51 -30.90 -8.22 -10.05
CA VAL A 51 -29.61 -8.88 -9.75
C VAL A 51 -29.33 -8.83 -8.27
N LEU A 52 -29.57 -7.68 -7.60
CA LEU A 52 -29.38 -7.55 -6.16
C LEU A 52 -30.29 -8.52 -5.38
N THR A 53 -31.57 -8.63 -5.73
CA THR A 53 -32.49 -9.61 -5.14
C THR A 53 -31.92 -11.03 -5.26
N GLN A 54 -31.49 -11.42 -6.45
CA GLN A 54 -30.94 -12.75 -6.69
C GLN A 54 -29.65 -13.00 -5.90
N ARG A 55 -28.80 -11.97 -5.70
CA ARG A 55 -27.58 -12.10 -4.87
C ARG A 55 -27.93 -12.27 -3.41
N LEU A 56 -28.84 -11.46 -2.88
CA LEU A 56 -29.28 -11.56 -1.48
C LEU A 56 -29.95 -12.91 -1.19
N GLU A 57 -30.77 -13.44 -2.11
CA GLU A 57 -31.34 -14.79 -1.99
C GLU A 57 -30.25 -15.88 -1.99
N THR A 58 -29.25 -15.76 -2.88
CA THR A 58 -28.15 -16.73 -2.94
C THR A 58 -27.30 -16.70 -1.68
N LEU A 59 -26.97 -15.50 -1.19
CA LEU A 59 -26.18 -15.32 0.03
C LEU A 59 -26.94 -15.73 1.28
N GLY A 60 -28.25 -15.50 1.32
CA GLY A 60 -29.11 -16.00 2.41
C GLY A 60 -29.18 -17.53 2.44
N ALA A 61 -29.34 -18.18 1.25
CA ALA A 61 -29.33 -19.64 1.13
C ALA A 61 -27.96 -20.25 1.50
N ALA A 62 -26.86 -19.52 1.29
CA ALA A 62 -25.52 -19.92 1.70
C ALA A 62 -25.21 -19.62 3.19
N GLY A 63 -26.11 -18.98 3.92
CA GLY A 63 -25.92 -18.62 5.31
C GLY A 63 -24.93 -17.48 5.55
N VAL A 64 -24.67 -16.67 4.52
CA VAL A 64 -23.73 -15.52 4.57
C VAL A 64 -24.44 -14.23 5.00
N VAL A 65 -25.70 -14.08 4.59
CA VAL A 65 -26.52 -12.88 4.86
C VAL A 65 -27.82 -13.29 5.54
N ASP A 66 -28.16 -12.57 6.62
CA ASP A 66 -29.47 -12.68 7.26
C ASP A 66 -30.41 -11.55 6.77
N ARG A 67 -31.69 -11.90 6.67
CA ARG A 67 -32.78 -11.00 6.31
C ARG A 67 -33.75 -10.85 7.48
N THR A 68 -33.84 -9.66 8.03
CA THR A 68 -34.73 -9.36 9.17
C THR A 68 -35.84 -8.38 8.78
N VAL A 69 -37.09 -8.69 9.15
CA VAL A 69 -38.19 -7.76 9.02
C VAL A 69 -38.24 -6.90 10.27
N VAL A 70 -37.90 -5.62 10.14
CA VAL A 70 -37.84 -4.65 11.25
C VAL A 70 -39.16 -3.91 11.47
N SER A 71 -40.02 -3.87 10.44
CA SER A 71 -41.38 -3.28 10.53
C SER A 71 -42.30 -3.96 9.52
N GLU A 72 -43.56 -4.20 9.89
CA GLU A 72 -44.59 -4.77 9.01
C GLU A 72 -45.45 -3.72 8.35
N SER A 73 -45.52 -2.50 8.94
CA SER A 73 -46.38 -1.42 8.41
C SER A 73 -45.74 -0.03 8.66
N PRO A 74 -45.06 0.55 7.65
CA PRO A 74 -44.74 0.01 6.34
C PRO A 74 -43.71 -1.14 6.44
N LEU A 75 -43.77 -2.08 5.48
CA LEU A 75 -42.82 -3.18 5.45
C LEU A 75 -41.37 -2.66 5.30
N ARG A 76 -40.54 -2.92 6.29
CA ARG A 76 -39.14 -2.59 6.28
C ARG A 76 -38.31 -3.85 6.55
N VAL A 77 -37.38 -4.11 5.68
CA VAL A 77 -36.47 -5.26 5.72
C VAL A 77 -35.04 -4.76 5.74
N GLU A 78 -34.24 -5.35 6.61
CA GLU A 78 -32.82 -5.10 6.70
C GLU A 78 -32.03 -6.38 6.46
N TYR A 79 -30.87 -6.24 5.88
CA TYR A 79 -29.92 -7.31 5.61
C TYR A 79 -28.67 -7.08 6.47
N THR A 80 -28.13 -8.17 7.03
CA THR A 80 -26.92 -8.16 7.87
C THR A 80 -26.05 -9.34 7.50
N LEU A 81 -24.74 -9.24 7.74
CA LEU A 81 -23.86 -10.39 7.66
C LEU A 81 -24.08 -11.31 8.86
N THR A 82 -24.11 -12.62 8.60
CA THR A 82 -23.99 -13.66 9.64
C THR A 82 -22.55 -13.69 10.18
N GLU A 83 -22.26 -14.57 11.14
CA GLU A 83 -20.88 -14.83 11.57
C GLU A 83 -20.03 -15.37 10.40
N ALA A 84 -20.54 -16.33 9.64
CA ALA A 84 -19.89 -16.86 8.44
C ALA A 84 -19.71 -15.77 7.34
N GLY A 85 -20.63 -14.82 7.25
CA GLY A 85 -20.50 -13.68 6.33
C GLY A 85 -19.37 -12.73 6.71
N ARG A 86 -19.15 -12.51 8.01
CA ARG A 86 -18.03 -11.68 8.51
C ARG A 86 -16.68 -12.37 8.32
N GLU A 87 -16.62 -13.69 8.47
CA GLU A 87 -15.39 -14.46 8.19
C GLU A 87 -14.95 -14.36 6.72
N LEU A 88 -15.90 -14.21 5.78
CA LEU A 88 -15.58 -14.02 4.36
C LEU A 88 -14.85 -12.71 4.06
N GLU A 89 -14.98 -11.69 4.89
CA GLU A 89 -14.26 -10.43 4.73
C GLU A 89 -12.75 -10.64 4.71
N ALA A 90 -12.19 -11.34 5.69
CA ALA A 90 -10.76 -11.63 5.72
C ALA A 90 -10.28 -12.39 4.46
N VAL A 91 -11.15 -13.19 3.85
CA VAL A 91 -10.86 -13.85 2.56
C VAL A 91 -10.85 -12.84 1.43
N PHE A 92 -11.80 -11.90 1.39
CA PHE A 92 -11.82 -10.85 0.36
C PHE A 92 -10.64 -9.89 0.50
N ASP A 93 -10.26 -9.48 1.70
CA ASP A 93 -9.07 -8.67 1.97
C ASP A 93 -7.80 -9.36 1.46
N SER A 94 -7.70 -10.66 1.71
CA SER A 94 -6.58 -11.47 1.22
C SER A 94 -6.56 -11.57 -0.31
N LEU A 95 -7.74 -11.72 -0.94
CA LEU A 95 -7.89 -11.74 -2.40
C LEU A 95 -7.62 -10.37 -3.02
N GLU A 96 -8.08 -9.29 -2.38
CA GLU A 96 -7.82 -7.92 -2.80
C GLU A 96 -6.32 -7.62 -2.76
N SER A 97 -5.66 -7.92 -1.63
CA SER A 97 -4.22 -7.76 -1.48
C SER A 97 -3.43 -8.59 -2.49
N TRP A 98 -3.89 -9.80 -2.79
CA TRP A 98 -3.31 -10.63 -3.84
C TRP A 98 -3.57 -10.04 -5.24
N GLY A 99 -4.78 -9.56 -5.49
CA GLY A 99 -5.18 -8.94 -6.75
C GLY A 99 -4.39 -7.67 -7.04
N GLN A 100 -4.21 -6.81 -6.05
CA GLN A 100 -3.39 -5.60 -6.15
C GLN A 100 -1.94 -5.92 -6.50
N ARG A 101 -1.37 -6.98 -5.93
CA ARG A 101 0.02 -7.38 -6.23
C ARG A 101 0.21 -8.11 -7.56
N HIS A 102 -0.86 -8.74 -8.13
CA HIS A 102 -0.68 -9.70 -9.23
C HIS A 102 -1.63 -9.51 -10.42
N LEU A 103 -2.72 -8.77 -10.28
CA LEU A 103 -3.73 -8.63 -11.33
C LEU A 103 -4.02 -7.17 -11.72
N VAL A 104 -3.82 -6.23 -10.81
CA VAL A 104 -3.91 -4.81 -11.13
C VAL A 104 -2.57 -4.45 -11.76
N THR A 105 -2.50 -4.57 -13.06
CA THR A 105 -1.43 -4.05 -13.91
C THR A 105 -1.78 -2.60 -14.31
N ASP A 106 -1.95 -1.72 -13.36
CA ASP A 106 -1.48 -0.37 -13.54
C ASP A 106 0.02 -0.47 -13.28
N ASP A 107 0.82 -0.31 -14.33
CA ASP A 107 2.27 -0.31 -14.19
C ASP A 107 2.62 0.72 -13.10
N PRO A 108 3.36 0.35 -12.03
CA PRO A 108 3.57 1.27 -10.92
C PRO A 108 4.13 2.60 -11.40
N GLU A 109 3.55 3.70 -10.93
CA GLU A 109 3.99 5.03 -11.33
C GLU A 109 5.20 5.48 -10.52
N VAL A 110 6.27 5.84 -11.22
CA VAL A 110 7.53 6.29 -10.65
C VAL A 110 7.81 7.72 -11.09
N VAL A 111 7.87 8.64 -10.14
CA VAL A 111 8.31 10.01 -10.41
C VAL A 111 9.81 10.12 -10.15
N VAL A 112 10.57 10.61 -11.11
CA VAL A 112 12.01 10.89 -10.96
C VAL A 112 12.24 12.39 -10.95
N ALA A 113 12.66 12.92 -9.80
CA ALA A 113 12.81 14.33 -9.55
C ALA A 113 14.29 14.72 -9.35
N ASP A 114 14.90 15.37 -10.34
CA ASP A 114 16.30 15.81 -10.32
C ASP A 114 16.50 16.97 -11.30
N GLU A 115 17.31 17.99 -10.94
CA GLU A 115 17.60 19.10 -11.83
C GLU A 115 18.33 18.67 -13.13
N ASP A 116 19.11 17.58 -13.07
CA ASP A 116 19.82 17.05 -14.23
C ASP A 116 18.87 16.29 -15.17
N ARG A 117 18.43 17.00 -16.22
CA ARG A 117 17.57 16.44 -17.27
C ARG A 117 18.17 15.23 -17.99
N ARG A 118 19.51 15.05 -17.96
CA ARG A 118 20.17 13.90 -18.54
C ARG A 118 19.98 12.68 -17.65
N LEU A 119 20.09 12.87 -16.33
CA LEU A 119 19.88 11.82 -15.34
C LEU A 119 18.42 11.35 -15.34
N THR A 120 17.45 12.27 -15.27
CA THR A 120 16.04 11.91 -15.32
C THR A 120 15.66 11.22 -16.64
N GLY A 121 16.22 11.69 -17.79
CA GLY A 121 16.03 11.04 -19.08
C GLY A 121 16.73 9.68 -19.21
N LEU A 122 17.79 9.44 -18.44
CA LEU A 122 18.43 8.12 -18.35
C LEU A 122 17.57 7.16 -17.53
N PHE A 123 17.09 7.58 -16.38
CA PHE A 123 16.20 6.79 -15.51
C PHE A 123 14.89 6.46 -16.24
N GLN A 124 14.29 7.41 -16.96
CA GLN A 124 13.12 7.14 -17.78
C GLN A 124 13.38 5.99 -18.75
N ARG A 125 14.45 6.02 -19.53
CA ARG A 125 14.79 4.92 -20.46
C ARG A 125 15.10 3.59 -19.79
N TRP A 126 15.60 3.60 -18.55
CA TRP A 126 15.87 2.39 -17.79
C TRP A 126 14.59 1.71 -17.31
N PHE A 127 13.59 2.49 -16.93
CA PHE A 127 12.45 2.04 -16.14
C PHE A 127 11.12 2.02 -16.91
N GLU A 128 10.96 2.80 -18.00
CA GLU A 128 9.76 2.74 -18.87
C GLU A 128 9.34 1.33 -19.35
N PRO A 129 10.23 0.35 -19.51
CA PRO A 129 9.81 -1.02 -19.84
C PRO A 129 9.01 -1.72 -18.74
N THR A 130 9.07 -1.21 -17.48
CA THR A 130 8.49 -1.86 -16.29
C THR A 130 7.55 -0.95 -15.54
N TYR A 131 7.72 0.37 -15.62
CA TYR A 131 7.00 1.38 -14.86
C TYR A 131 6.50 2.52 -15.74
N VAL A 132 5.42 3.18 -15.33
CA VAL A 132 5.06 4.50 -15.89
C VAL A 132 5.99 5.54 -15.25
N VAL A 133 6.83 6.20 -16.03
CA VAL A 133 7.85 7.11 -15.49
C VAL A 133 7.56 8.57 -15.81
N HIS A 134 7.33 9.35 -14.76
CA HIS A 134 7.21 10.80 -14.82
C HIS A 134 8.51 11.48 -14.40
N ARG A 135 8.78 12.68 -14.93
CA ARG A 135 10.00 13.44 -14.61
C ARG A 135 9.65 14.81 -14.07
N ALA A 136 10.37 15.22 -13.04
CA ALA A 136 10.31 16.54 -12.47
C ALA A 136 11.72 17.12 -12.31
N HIS A 137 11.88 18.44 -12.50
CA HIS A 137 13.19 19.10 -12.46
C HIS A 137 13.26 20.20 -11.42
N ASP A 138 12.12 20.52 -10.81
CA ASP A 138 11.98 21.46 -9.71
C ASP A 138 10.73 21.13 -8.88
N ARG A 139 10.51 21.92 -7.84
CA ARG A 139 9.34 21.78 -6.95
C ARG A 139 8.00 21.84 -7.69
N ALA A 140 7.84 22.72 -8.68
CA ALA A 140 6.57 22.91 -9.36
C ALA A 140 6.25 21.70 -10.23
N GLU A 141 7.23 21.24 -11.02
CA GLU A 141 7.11 20.04 -11.84
C GLU A 141 6.87 18.78 -10.96
N LEU A 142 7.49 18.70 -9.77
CA LEU A 142 7.24 17.59 -8.83
C LEU A 142 5.79 17.55 -8.37
N LEU A 143 5.21 18.69 -7.99
CA LEU A 143 3.81 18.76 -7.53
C LEU A 143 2.80 18.50 -8.65
N GLU A 144 3.18 18.75 -9.93
CA GLU A 144 2.36 18.40 -11.08
C GLU A 144 2.45 16.91 -11.45
N ALA A 145 3.58 16.28 -11.14
CA ALA A 145 3.85 14.88 -11.50
C ALA A 145 3.37 13.88 -10.44
N VAL A 146 3.17 14.31 -9.20
CA VAL A 146 2.74 13.43 -8.09
C VAL A 146 1.24 13.52 -7.91
N ASP A 147 0.57 12.37 -7.88
CA ASP A 147 -0.85 12.20 -7.61
C ASP A 147 -1.12 11.02 -6.65
N ASP A 148 -2.36 10.60 -6.51
CA ASP A 148 -2.78 9.50 -5.65
C ASP A 148 -2.45 8.10 -6.23
N GLU A 149 -2.09 8.00 -7.51
CA GLU A 149 -1.65 6.77 -8.18
C GLU A 149 -0.12 6.59 -8.10
N THR A 150 0.62 7.66 -7.74
CA THR A 150 2.09 7.63 -7.63
C THR A 150 2.57 6.64 -6.58
N THR A 151 3.31 5.62 -7.02
CA THR A 151 3.82 4.53 -6.16
C THR A 151 5.15 4.87 -5.52
N VAL A 152 6.12 5.40 -6.29
CA VAL A 152 7.46 5.74 -5.82
C VAL A 152 7.90 7.10 -6.34
N VAL A 153 8.49 7.93 -5.47
CA VAL A 153 9.21 9.15 -5.86
C VAL A 153 10.69 8.97 -5.59
N VAL A 154 11.49 9.00 -6.64
CA VAL A 154 12.96 9.02 -6.58
C VAL A 154 13.41 10.47 -6.73
N TYR A 155 13.99 11.08 -5.71
CA TYR A 155 14.26 12.51 -5.70
C TYR A 155 15.66 12.88 -5.26
N ASP A 156 16.26 13.90 -5.90
CA ASP A 156 17.49 14.54 -5.42
C ASP A 156 17.18 15.38 -4.18
N THR A 157 17.99 15.24 -3.14
CA THR A 157 17.86 16.04 -1.90
C THR A 157 18.14 17.52 -2.09
N HIS A 158 18.67 17.93 -3.25
CA HIS A 158 18.93 19.31 -3.65
C HIS A 158 18.04 19.77 -4.81
N LEU A 159 16.82 19.20 -4.93
CA LEU A 159 15.88 19.57 -5.97
C LEU A 159 15.58 21.10 -5.92
N PRO A 160 15.69 21.85 -7.02
CA PRO A 160 15.45 23.28 -7.05
C PRO A 160 14.07 23.68 -6.54
N GLY A 161 14.03 24.71 -5.70
CA GLY A 161 12.79 25.20 -5.09
C GLY A 161 12.30 24.41 -3.89
N THR A 162 13.07 23.42 -3.43
CA THR A 162 12.83 22.69 -2.18
C THR A 162 13.98 22.91 -1.20
N GLY A 163 13.70 22.83 0.12
CA GLY A 163 14.71 22.63 1.14
C GLY A 163 15.13 21.17 1.22
N HIS A 164 16.22 20.91 1.94
CA HIS A 164 16.82 19.56 2.06
C HIS A 164 15.82 18.46 2.52
N ALA A 165 14.86 18.82 3.34
CA ALA A 165 13.85 17.89 3.89
C ALA A 165 12.41 18.18 3.44
N ASP A 166 12.19 19.02 2.44
CA ASP A 166 10.85 19.48 2.06
C ASP A 166 10.09 18.47 1.19
N VAL A 167 10.80 17.68 0.38
CA VAL A 167 10.18 16.77 -0.60
C VAL A 167 9.23 15.77 0.07
N PRO A 168 9.57 15.11 1.18
CA PRO A 168 8.66 14.22 1.89
C PRO A 168 7.35 14.89 2.31
N SER A 169 7.43 16.11 2.85
CA SER A 169 6.26 16.88 3.26
C SER A 169 5.39 17.29 2.07
N LEU A 170 6.01 17.64 0.93
CA LEU A 170 5.31 17.99 -0.30
C LEU A 170 4.55 16.78 -0.86
N VAL A 171 5.22 15.65 -1.02
CA VAL A 171 4.61 14.41 -1.50
C VAL A 171 3.53 13.94 -0.52
N GLY A 172 3.80 13.95 0.78
CA GLY A 172 2.86 13.55 1.82
C GLY A 172 1.60 14.43 1.92
N SER A 173 1.61 15.63 1.31
CA SER A 173 0.42 16.48 1.18
C SER A 173 -0.51 16.03 0.04
N VAL A 174 -0.01 15.27 -0.92
CA VAL A 174 -0.76 14.71 -2.05
C VAL A 174 -1.14 13.26 -1.77
N THR A 175 -0.16 12.42 -1.47
CA THR A 175 -0.38 11.00 -1.17
C THR A 175 0.48 10.53 0.00
N LYS A 176 -0.10 9.72 0.91
CA LYS A 176 0.62 9.15 2.06
C LYS A 176 1.17 7.76 1.80
N ALA A 177 0.65 7.08 0.80
CA ALA A 177 1.05 5.71 0.47
C ALA A 177 2.36 5.67 -0.32
N CYS A 178 2.67 6.74 -1.07
CA CYS A 178 3.86 6.85 -1.92
C CYS A 178 5.15 6.59 -1.14
N ARG A 179 6.06 5.84 -1.76
CA ARG A 179 7.39 5.53 -1.24
C ARG A 179 8.42 6.56 -1.71
N LEU A 180 9.34 6.89 -0.83
CA LEU A 180 10.31 7.96 -1.05
C LEU A 180 11.73 7.42 -1.08
N VAL A 181 12.40 7.56 -2.22
CA VAL A 181 13.80 7.18 -2.41
C VAL A 181 14.65 8.43 -2.59
N ALA A 182 15.51 8.72 -1.63
CA ALA A 182 16.40 9.89 -1.69
C ALA A 182 17.67 9.60 -2.50
N LEU A 183 17.96 10.42 -3.50
CA LEU A 183 19.22 10.43 -4.23
C LEU A 183 20.21 11.38 -3.55
N LEU A 184 21.28 10.83 -2.99
CA LEU A 184 22.29 11.58 -2.28
C LEU A 184 23.53 11.82 -3.13
N THR A 185 24.02 13.05 -3.15
CA THR A 185 25.29 13.41 -3.77
C THR A 185 26.37 13.50 -2.70
N GLY A 186 27.50 12.81 -2.86
CA GLY A 186 28.60 12.85 -1.93
C GLY A 186 28.64 11.70 -0.92
N ARG A 187 29.03 12.01 0.36
CA ARG A 187 29.13 10.99 1.42
C ARG A 187 27.82 10.92 2.18
N ILE A 188 27.41 9.71 2.51
CA ILE A 188 26.35 9.48 3.48
C ILE A 188 26.93 9.75 4.87
N ASP A 189 26.27 10.61 5.62
CA ASP A 189 26.60 10.98 6.99
C ASP A 189 25.35 11.09 7.87
N LEU A 190 25.50 11.64 9.07
CA LEU A 190 24.39 11.73 10.05
C LEU A 190 23.24 12.66 9.62
N GLU A 191 23.40 13.48 8.58
CA GLU A 191 22.29 14.28 8.01
C GLU A 191 21.20 13.39 7.41
N LEU A 192 21.54 12.15 7.02
CA LEU A 192 20.57 11.14 6.59
C LEU A 192 19.46 10.90 7.62
N LEU A 193 19.74 11.07 8.89
CA LEU A 193 18.75 10.91 9.97
C LEU A 193 17.66 11.99 9.98
N GLU A 194 17.90 13.10 9.29
CA GLU A 194 16.94 14.21 9.16
C GLU A 194 15.97 14.01 7.97
N LEU A 195 16.31 13.13 7.04
CA LEU A 195 15.49 12.85 5.88
C LEU A 195 14.37 11.87 6.21
N ASP A 196 13.14 12.24 5.91
CA ASP A 196 12.00 11.33 5.99
C ASP A 196 11.86 10.60 4.65
N CYS A 197 12.61 9.51 4.47
CA CYS A 197 12.60 8.68 3.26
C CYS A 197 12.62 7.19 3.60
N ASP A 198 12.11 6.38 2.68
CA ASP A 198 12.02 4.92 2.82
C ASP A 198 13.32 4.22 2.43
N ALA A 199 14.04 4.77 1.45
CA ALA A 199 15.33 4.26 1.01
C ALA A 199 16.25 5.38 0.52
N VAL A 200 17.54 5.04 0.38
CA VAL A 200 18.57 5.97 -0.11
C VAL A 200 19.41 5.34 -1.20
N VAL A 201 19.73 6.14 -2.21
CA VAL A 201 20.66 5.77 -3.28
C VAL A 201 21.73 6.84 -3.40
N ARG A 202 22.99 6.42 -3.39
CA ARG A 202 24.11 7.35 -3.56
C ARG A 202 24.47 7.52 -5.03
N LYS A 203 24.60 8.74 -5.49
CA LYS A 203 25.13 9.07 -6.82
C LYS A 203 26.67 8.95 -6.86
N PRO A 204 27.26 8.47 -7.97
CA PRO A 204 26.59 7.87 -9.13
C PRO A 204 26.08 6.46 -8.83
N ALA A 205 24.88 6.13 -9.33
CA ALA A 205 24.27 4.81 -9.18
C ALA A 205 24.19 4.08 -10.53
N THR A 206 24.29 2.74 -10.49
CA THR A 206 24.06 1.90 -11.65
C THR A 206 22.57 1.63 -11.85
N LYS A 207 22.19 1.18 -13.07
CA LYS A 207 20.81 0.78 -13.33
C LYS A 207 20.35 -0.27 -12.32
N ASP A 208 21.14 -1.32 -12.15
CA ASP A 208 20.79 -2.46 -11.29
C ASP A 208 20.54 -2.04 -9.83
N THR A 209 21.36 -1.11 -9.31
CA THR A 209 21.21 -0.58 -7.94
C THR A 209 19.89 0.19 -7.79
N VAL A 210 19.53 1.03 -8.77
CA VAL A 210 18.30 1.84 -8.68
C VAL A 210 17.07 0.98 -8.93
N ASP A 211 17.18 0.01 -9.84
CA ASP A 211 16.10 -0.95 -10.16
C ASP A 211 15.73 -1.79 -8.94
N GLU A 212 16.72 -2.39 -8.27
CA GLU A 212 16.54 -3.16 -7.03
C GLU A 212 15.85 -2.35 -5.92
N VAL A 213 16.26 -1.08 -5.78
CA VAL A 213 15.64 -0.21 -4.76
C VAL A 213 14.21 0.14 -5.15
N ILE A 214 13.92 0.50 -6.41
CA ILE A 214 12.56 0.81 -6.86
C ILE A 214 11.67 -0.43 -6.70
N GLU A 215 12.10 -1.60 -7.18
CA GLU A 215 11.37 -2.85 -7.07
C GLU A 215 11.01 -3.15 -5.61
N THR A 216 11.99 -3.04 -4.70
CA THR A 216 11.76 -3.21 -3.25
C THR A 216 10.72 -2.23 -2.71
N GLN A 217 10.72 -0.95 -3.15
CA GLN A 217 9.76 0.03 -2.67
C GLN A 217 8.37 -0.19 -3.28
N VAL A 218 8.28 -0.64 -4.52
CA VAL A 218 7.01 -1.05 -5.16
C VAL A 218 6.38 -2.23 -4.42
N GLU A 219 7.17 -3.26 -4.09
CA GLU A 219 6.71 -4.42 -3.32
C GLU A 219 6.18 -4.03 -1.92
N ARG A 220 6.77 -2.98 -1.34
CA ARG A 220 6.39 -2.46 -0.01
C ARG A 220 5.30 -1.38 -0.06
N TYR A 221 4.75 -1.09 -1.24
CA TYR A 221 3.66 -0.13 -1.35
C TYR A 221 2.44 -0.58 -0.55
N GLY A 222 1.84 0.33 0.22
CA GLY A 222 0.68 0.01 1.06
C GLY A 222 0.99 -0.75 2.37
N GLU A 223 2.27 -0.95 2.73
CA GLU A 223 2.63 -1.49 4.04
C GLU A 223 2.08 -0.64 5.19
N PRO A 224 1.68 -1.27 6.33
CA PRO A 224 1.28 -0.56 7.53
C PRO A 224 2.36 0.43 8.01
N PRO A 225 1.98 1.56 8.65
CA PRO A 225 2.95 2.58 9.07
C PRO A 225 4.10 2.06 9.93
N GLY A 226 3.86 1.10 10.83
CA GLY A 226 4.90 0.50 11.67
C GLY A 226 5.92 -0.33 10.87
N GLU A 227 5.46 -1.08 9.88
CA GLU A 227 6.32 -1.85 8.97
C GLU A 227 7.15 -0.90 8.10
N ARG A 228 6.52 0.14 7.57
CA ARG A 228 7.20 1.17 6.78
C ARG A 228 8.31 1.84 7.59
N GLU A 229 8.00 2.28 8.81
CA GLU A 229 8.98 2.91 9.70
C GLU A 229 10.16 1.97 10.00
N TYR A 230 9.87 0.71 10.33
CA TYR A 230 10.90 -0.30 10.59
C TYR A 230 11.85 -0.47 9.39
N HIS A 231 11.31 -0.62 8.20
CA HIS A 231 12.13 -0.79 6.99
C HIS A 231 12.95 0.46 6.68
N ALA A 232 12.36 1.65 6.76
CA ALA A 232 13.06 2.91 6.53
C ALA A 232 14.23 3.14 7.51
N LEU A 233 14.02 2.87 8.80
CA LEU A 233 15.07 2.99 9.80
C LEU A 233 16.17 1.95 9.62
N ARG A 234 15.82 0.72 9.23
CA ARG A 234 16.78 -0.34 8.93
C ARG A 234 17.68 0.02 7.76
N GLU A 235 17.12 0.53 6.67
CA GLU A 235 17.86 1.01 5.50
C GLU A 235 18.84 2.14 5.88
N LYS A 236 18.38 3.13 6.65
CA LYS A 236 19.24 4.22 7.14
C LYS A 236 20.37 3.72 8.02
N ARG A 237 20.10 2.80 8.94
CA ARG A 237 21.14 2.18 9.80
C ARG A 237 22.20 1.47 8.97
N GLU A 238 21.79 0.70 7.98
CA GLU A 238 22.70 -0.04 7.10
C GLU A 238 23.56 0.92 6.26
N ALA A 239 22.97 1.94 5.66
CA ALA A 239 23.67 2.98 4.91
C ALA A 239 24.70 3.71 5.76
N LEU A 240 24.34 4.11 6.98
CA LEU A 240 25.25 4.77 7.92
C LEU A 240 26.36 3.84 8.38
N SER A 241 26.04 2.61 8.76
CA SER A 241 27.03 1.64 9.25
C SER A 241 28.07 1.26 8.19
N SER A 242 27.70 1.34 6.91
CA SER A 242 28.62 1.05 5.78
C SER A 242 29.55 2.22 5.44
N THR A 243 29.21 3.46 5.85
CA THR A 243 29.91 4.67 5.36
C THR A 243 30.50 5.52 6.47
N VAL A 244 29.95 5.48 7.69
CA VAL A 244 30.38 6.26 8.85
C VAL A 244 31.13 5.37 9.82
N SER A 245 32.21 5.88 10.43
CA SER A 245 32.97 5.09 11.39
C SER A 245 32.18 4.79 12.66
N ALA A 246 32.39 3.59 13.23
CA ALA A 246 31.71 3.18 14.46
C ALA A 246 31.89 4.16 15.63
N ALA A 247 33.05 4.84 15.73
CA ALA A 247 33.31 5.83 16.75
C ALA A 247 32.38 7.05 16.63
N VAL A 248 32.17 7.55 15.40
CA VAL A 248 31.27 8.70 15.16
C VAL A 248 29.80 8.29 15.37
N LEU A 249 29.42 7.08 15.00
CA LEU A 249 28.06 6.58 15.25
C LEU A 249 27.78 6.44 16.76
N ALA A 250 28.74 5.93 17.52
CA ALA A 250 28.63 5.75 18.98
C ALA A 250 28.54 7.07 19.78
N GLU A 251 28.99 8.19 19.22
CA GLU A 251 28.88 9.51 19.81
C GLU A 251 27.62 10.27 19.43
N SER A 252 26.77 9.69 18.55
CA SER A 252 25.57 10.35 18.03
C SER A 252 24.30 9.90 18.75
N GLU A 253 23.73 10.80 19.58
CA GLU A 253 22.44 10.60 20.25
C GLU A 253 21.31 10.28 19.24
N ARG A 254 21.34 10.86 18.03
CA ARG A 254 20.35 10.57 16.97
C ARG A 254 20.45 9.15 16.43
N TYR A 255 21.69 8.63 16.29
CA TYR A 255 21.89 7.26 15.84
C TYR A 255 21.50 6.25 16.94
N GLU A 256 21.77 6.57 18.19
CA GLU A 256 21.30 5.80 19.35
C GLU A 256 19.77 5.72 19.36
N GLY A 257 19.08 6.86 19.23
CA GLY A 257 17.61 6.90 19.14
C GLY A 257 17.04 6.12 17.96
N LEU A 258 17.72 6.09 16.79
CA LEU A 258 17.34 5.22 15.68
C LEU A 258 17.43 3.74 16.05
N CYS A 259 18.51 3.32 16.72
CA CYS A 259 18.70 1.93 17.15
C CYS A 259 17.65 1.51 18.18
N GLU A 260 17.38 2.34 19.19
CA GLU A 260 16.32 2.08 20.18
C GLU A 260 14.93 1.95 19.53
N ARG A 261 14.62 2.83 18.58
CA ARG A 261 13.34 2.77 17.88
C ARG A 261 13.19 1.50 17.04
N LEU A 262 14.28 1.06 16.39
CA LEU A 262 14.31 -0.20 15.65
C LEU A 262 14.06 -1.42 16.55
N GLU A 263 14.62 -1.44 17.77
CA GLU A 263 14.39 -2.52 18.73
C GLU A 263 12.90 -2.59 19.13
N VAL A 264 12.30 -1.46 19.46
CA VAL A 264 10.85 -1.41 19.79
C VAL A 264 9.99 -1.92 18.66
N LEU A 265 10.25 -1.48 17.42
CA LEU A 265 9.47 -1.92 16.26
C LEU A 265 9.69 -3.41 15.92
N ALA A 266 10.88 -3.95 16.20
CA ALA A 266 11.15 -5.38 16.03
C ALA A 266 10.37 -6.23 17.04
N ASP A 267 10.32 -5.83 18.31
CA ASP A 267 9.56 -6.49 19.36
C ASP A 267 8.05 -6.49 19.07
N ASP A 268 7.51 -5.35 18.59
CA ASP A 268 6.11 -5.22 18.19
C ASP A 268 5.75 -6.18 17.05
N ARG A 269 6.66 -6.37 16.08
CA ARG A 269 6.48 -7.30 14.94
C ARG A 269 6.49 -8.77 15.36
N GLU A 270 7.40 -9.15 16.26
CA GLU A 270 7.46 -10.52 16.80
C GLU A 270 6.18 -10.84 17.58
N SER A 271 5.67 -9.88 18.36
CA SER A 271 4.43 -10.04 19.13
C SER A 271 3.20 -10.18 18.24
N ALA A 272 3.14 -9.46 17.12
CA ALA A 272 2.04 -9.56 16.15
C ALA A 272 2.07 -10.86 15.33
N GLY A 273 3.25 -11.47 15.15
CA GLY A 273 3.43 -12.73 14.42
C GLY A 273 3.07 -13.99 15.26
N ASP A 274 3.06 -13.89 16.59
CA ASP A 274 2.77 -15.02 17.49
C ASP A 274 1.26 -15.17 17.77
N ASP A 275 0.45 -14.15 17.40
CA ASP A 275 -1.03 -14.13 17.56
C ASP A 275 -1.78 -14.54 16.25
N SER A 276 -1.08 -14.96 15.20
CA SER A 276 -1.65 -15.38 13.90
C SER A 276 -1.41 -16.87 13.67
#